data_a937b46b7d1cfcfccc5a5ecca3249807
#
_entry.id   a937b46b7d1cfcfccc5a5ecca3249807
#
_cell.length_a   1.000
_cell.length_b   1.000
_cell.length_c   1.000
_cell.angle_alpha   90.00
_cell.angle_beta   90.00
_cell.angle_gamma   90.00
#
_symmetry.space_group_name_H-M   'P 1'
#
loop_
_entity.id
_entity.type
_entity.pdbx_description
1 polymer ?
#
loop_
_entity_poly.entity_id
_entity_poly.type
_entity_poly.pdbx_seq_one_letter_code
_entity_poly.pdbx_strand_id
1 'polypeptide(L)'
;RIFSIDELPDSTWTFVRRVDNVADDTPDSDFSIYDVDGDDVTEYAIDDTGEMLVLVIPEANRVDIAHTYAINEMEKAITRRGGSMVALIAANREGISRWIDSSMAGYPCYIVEDTSLKQLARGGMSVVYLKDGVIEWKRALLAFDFATVDALGNGSLSVDSLDIDDLHSFYVVTAVALGLLLVIALTQEFILRLLPEKQKKRLTLQSEKEAET
;
A
#
# COMPACT_ATOMS: atom_id res chain seq x y z
N ARG A 1 7.01 -21.62 27.29
CA ARG A 1 5.79 -21.75 28.11
C ARG A 1 4.89 -20.58 27.75
N ILE A 2 3.60 -20.81 27.62
CA ILE A 2 2.58 -19.79 27.33
C ILE A 2 1.88 -19.44 28.64
N PHE A 3 1.72 -18.17 28.93
CA PHE A 3 1.04 -17.66 30.13
C PHE A 3 -0.19 -16.87 29.71
N SER A 4 -1.26 -16.95 30.49
CA SER A 4 -2.44 -16.11 30.34
C SER A 4 -2.13 -14.65 30.76
N ILE A 5 -2.92 -13.70 30.27
CA ILE A 5 -2.84 -12.28 30.69
C ILE A 5 -3.11 -12.12 32.21
N ASP A 6 -3.90 -13.03 32.79
CA ASP A 6 -4.28 -13.05 34.21
C ASP A 6 -3.22 -13.75 35.07
N GLU A 7 -2.27 -14.46 34.46
CA GLU A 7 -1.18 -15.18 35.13
C GLU A 7 0.17 -14.69 34.59
N LEU A 8 0.53 -13.46 34.91
CA LEU A 8 1.82 -12.89 34.49
C LEU A 8 2.97 -13.59 35.21
N PRO A 9 4.01 -14.02 34.50
CA PRO A 9 5.19 -14.60 35.10
C PRO A 9 5.96 -13.54 35.92
N ASP A 10 6.80 -13.99 36.85
CA ASP A 10 7.67 -13.14 37.64
C ASP A 10 8.75 -12.44 36.76
N SER A 11 9.53 -11.57 37.37
CA SER A 11 10.54 -10.74 36.70
C SER A 11 11.72 -11.53 36.08
N THR A 12 11.76 -12.85 36.23
CA THR A 12 12.83 -13.70 35.68
C THR A 12 12.59 -14.11 34.22
N TRP A 13 11.38 -13.86 33.70
CA TRP A 13 11.00 -14.23 32.36
C TRP A 13 11.20 -13.07 31.36
N THR A 14 11.70 -13.41 30.17
CA THR A 14 11.85 -12.44 29.09
C THR A 14 10.71 -12.62 28.10
N PHE A 15 10.00 -11.54 27.78
CA PHE A 15 8.96 -11.53 26.77
C PHE A 15 9.58 -11.83 25.38
N VAL A 16 9.10 -12.89 24.73
CA VAL A 16 9.58 -13.27 23.39
C VAL A 16 8.60 -12.82 22.31
N ARG A 17 7.32 -13.15 22.51
CA ARG A 17 6.23 -12.74 21.61
C ARG A 17 4.88 -12.95 22.28
N ARG A 18 3.90 -12.19 21.86
CA ARG A 18 2.49 -12.46 22.16
C ARG A 18 2.00 -13.58 21.24
N VAL A 19 1.35 -14.57 21.82
CA VAL A 19 0.57 -15.56 21.08
C VAL A 19 -0.88 -15.28 21.45
N ASP A 20 -1.60 -14.68 20.52
CA ASP A 20 -3.04 -14.59 20.68
C ASP A 20 -3.56 -16.01 20.50
N ASN A 21 -4.05 -16.62 21.58
CA ASN A 21 -4.85 -17.81 21.46
C ASN A 21 -6.14 -17.39 20.75
N VAL A 22 -6.15 -17.52 19.46
CA VAL A 22 -7.39 -17.58 18.69
C VAL A 22 -8.02 -18.93 19.06
N ALA A 23 -8.63 -18.98 20.25
CA ALA A 23 -9.59 -20.00 20.56
C ALA A 23 -10.81 -19.65 19.73
N ASP A 24 -11.08 -20.40 18.68
CA ASP A 24 -12.33 -20.61 17.94
C ASP A 24 -13.38 -19.47 17.83
N ASP A 25 -13.07 -18.28 18.33
CA ASP A 25 -13.60 -16.99 17.90
C ASP A 25 -12.60 -16.39 16.92
N THR A 26 -12.34 -17.05 15.77
CA THR A 26 -12.18 -16.26 14.58
C THR A 26 -13.45 -15.42 14.54
N PRO A 27 -13.38 -14.06 14.66
CA PRO A 27 -14.50 -13.29 14.15
C PRO A 27 -14.72 -13.91 12.78
N ASP A 28 -15.93 -14.42 12.53
CA ASP A 28 -16.33 -14.76 11.18
C ASP A 28 -15.73 -13.64 10.34
N SER A 29 -14.60 -13.95 9.70
CA SER A 29 -14.04 -12.97 8.79
C SER A 29 -15.08 -12.98 7.70
N ASP A 30 -16.00 -12.00 7.75
CA ASP A 30 -17.03 -11.76 6.74
C ASP A 30 -16.43 -11.56 5.35
N PHE A 31 -15.22 -12.09 5.12
CA PHE A 31 -14.48 -12.04 3.89
C PHE A 31 -14.83 -13.29 3.08
N SER A 32 -15.93 -13.20 2.36
CA SER A 32 -16.34 -14.22 1.41
C SER A 32 -16.12 -13.73 -0.02
N ILE A 33 -15.65 -14.65 -0.85
CA ILE A 33 -15.39 -14.43 -2.28
C ILE A 33 -16.38 -15.26 -3.07
N TYR A 34 -17.10 -14.61 -3.96
CA TYR A 34 -18.09 -15.25 -4.82
C TYR A 34 -17.71 -15.16 -6.29
N ASP A 35 -17.99 -16.19 -7.03
CA ASP A 35 -17.88 -16.13 -8.49
C ASP A 35 -19.06 -15.35 -9.12
N VAL A 36 -19.06 -15.26 -10.46
CA VAL A 36 -20.11 -14.56 -11.22
C VAL A 36 -21.47 -15.27 -11.14
N ASP A 37 -21.51 -16.56 -10.79
CA ASP A 37 -22.72 -17.34 -10.61
C ASP A 37 -23.27 -17.26 -9.19
N GLY A 38 -22.47 -16.74 -8.26
CA GLY A 38 -22.82 -16.52 -6.86
C GLY A 38 -22.42 -17.68 -5.95
N ASP A 39 -21.60 -18.58 -6.44
CA ASP A 39 -21.04 -19.67 -5.65
C ASP A 39 -19.89 -19.15 -4.80
N ASP A 40 -19.81 -19.62 -3.55
CA ASP A 40 -18.71 -19.29 -2.63
C ASP A 40 -17.43 -20.01 -3.07
N VAL A 41 -16.42 -19.23 -3.38
CA VAL A 41 -15.12 -19.69 -3.88
C VAL A 41 -13.96 -19.27 -2.96
N THR A 42 -14.27 -18.87 -1.74
CA THR A 42 -13.32 -18.29 -0.78
C THR A 42 -12.09 -19.18 -0.57
N GLU A 43 -12.27 -20.49 -0.48
CA GLU A 43 -11.19 -21.44 -0.16
C GLU A 43 -10.18 -21.61 -1.33
N TYR A 44 -10.57 -21.31 -2.57
CA TYR A 44 -9.73 -21.58 -3.76
C TYR A 44 -9.57 -20.40 -4.72
N ALA A 45 -10.18 -19.25 -4.44
CA ALA A 45 -10.04 -18.06 -5.27
C ALA A 45 -8.62 -17.47 -5.22
N ILE A 46 -7.93 -17.66 -4.10
CA ILE A 46 -6.56 -17.21 -3.88
C ILE A 46 -5.70 -18.44 -3.64
N ASP A 47 -4.72 -18.65 -4.53
CA ASP A 47 -3.77 -19.74 -4.41
C ASP A 47 -2.73 -19.43 -3.31
N ASP A 48 -2.46 -20.39 -2.45
CA ASP A 48 -1.46 -20.31 -1.39
C ASP A 48 -0.06 -20.71 -1.84
N THR A 49 0.10 -21.08 -3.11
CA THR A 49 1.36 -21.52 -3.71
C THR A 49 1.73 -20.68 -4.94
N GLY A 50 3.04 -20.47 -5.13
CA GLY A 50 3.56 -19.76 -6.28
C GLY A 50 3.41 -18.24 -6.20
N GLU A 51 3.38 -17.57 -7.34
CA GLU A 51 3.31 -16.12 -7.46
C GLU A 51 1.92 -15.69 -7.96
N MET A 52 1.29 -14.75 -7.24
CA MET A 52 -0.03 -14.25 -7.60
C MET A 52 -0.12 -12.72 -7.44
N LEU A 53 -0.78 -12.06 -8.38
CA LEU A 53 -1.23 -10.68 -8.26
C LEU A 53 -2.73 -10.65 -7.94
N VAL A 54 -3.10 -10.01 -6.86
CA VAL A 54 -4.50 -9.77 -6.50
C VAL A 54 -4.82 -8.30 -6.74
N LEU A 55 -5.66 -8.04 -7.74
CA LEU A 55 -6.20 -6.72 -8.02
C LEU A 55 -7.42 -6.47 -7.14
N VAL A 56 -7.38 -5.44 -6.31
CA VAL A 56 -8.47 -5.07 -5.40
C VAL A 56 -9.17 -3.83 -5.93
N ILE A 57 -10.47 -3.95 -6.24
CA ILE A 57 -11.30 -2.89 -6.83
C ILE A 57 -12.49 -2.61 -5.91
N PRO A 58 -12.38 -1.67 -4.96
CA PRO A 58 -13.46 -1.35 -4.04
C PRO A 58 -14.62 -0.59 -4.68
N GLU A 59 -14.43 0.01 -5.86
CA GLU A 59 -15.46 0.74 -6.59
C GLU A 59 -15.34 0.50 -8.09
N ALA A 60 -16.06 -0.49 -8.62
CA ALA A 60 -16.01 -0.87 -10.04
C ALA A 60 -16.44 0.26 -11.02
N ASN A 61 -17.22 1.22 -10.57
CA ASN A 61 -17.76 2.30 -11.41
C ASN A 61 -16.76 3.42 -11.72
N ARG A 62 -15.57 3.40 -11.13
CA ARG A 62 -14.54 4.46 -11.25
C ARG A 62 -13.33 4.06 -12.07
N VAL A 63 -13.49 3.13 -12.99
CA VAL A 63 -12.36 2.65 -13.78
C VAL A 63 -12.13 3.54 -14.99
N ASP A 64 -10.94 4.10 -15.08
CA ASP A 64 -10.44 4.79 -16.27
C ASP A 64 -9.70 3.81 -17.21
N ILE A 65 -9.78 4.05 -18.51
CA ILE A 65 -9.09 3.26 -19.55
C ILE A 65 -7.57 3.18 -19.30
N ALA A 66 -6.97 4.25 -18.75
CA ALA A 66 -5.55 4.25 -18.41
C ALA A 66 -5.19 3.15 -17.39
N HIS A 67 -6.09 2.84 -16.46
CA HIS A 67 -5.88 1.77 -15.48
C HIS A 67 -5.93 0.38 -16.11
N THR A 68 -6.78 0.16 -17.11
CA THR A 68 -6.87 -1.16 -17.79
C THR A 68 -5.58 -1.51 -18.51
N TYR A 69 -4.90 -0.54 -19.11
CA TYR A 69 -3.59 -0.77 -19.70
C TYR A 69 -2.57 -1.25 -18.66
N ALA A 70 -2.46 -0.54 -17.52
CA ALA A 70 -1.53 -0.92 -16.46
C ALA A 70 -1.81 -2.32 -15.91
N ILE A 71 -3.09 -2.64 -15.69
CA ILE A 71 -3.52 -3.93 -15.19
C ILE A 71 -3.15 -5.06 -16.19
N ASN A 72 -3.41 -4.86 -17.47
CA ASN A 72 -3.12 -5.87 -18.49
C ASN A 72 -1.60 -6.09 -18.67
N GLU A 73 -0.77 -5.05 -18.52
CA GLU A 73 0.69 -5.23 -18.54
C GLU A 73 1.20 -5.96 -17.29
N MET A 74 0.59 -5.74 -16.12
CA MET A 74 0.89 -6.50 -14.90
C MET A 74 0.49 -7.97 -15.03
N GLU A 75 -0.68 -8.26 -15.60
CA GLU A 75 -1.11 -9.62 -15.90
C GLU A 75 -0.09 -10.34 -16.79
N LYS A 76 0.31 -9.72 -17.90
CA LYS A 76 1.34 -10.28 -18.78
C LYS A 76 2.67 -10.52 -18.05
N ALA A 77 3.05 -9.60 -17.17
CA ALA A 77 4.30 -9.71 -16.43
C ALA A 77 4.30 -10.92 -15.48
N ILE A 78 3.23 -11.12 -14.71
CA ILE A 78 3.12 -12.24 -13.77
C ILE A 78 2.95 -13.57 -14.50
N THR A 79 2.15 -13.61 -15.56
CA THR A 79 1.92 -14.82 -16.37
C THR A 79 3.20 -15.31 -17.05
N ARG A 80 4.07 -14.41 -17.53
CA ARG A 80 5.39 -14.79 -18.09
C ARG A 80 6.29 -15.49 -17.07
N ARG A 81 6.08 -15.25 -15.79
CA ARG A 81 6.82 -15.90 -14.69
C ARG A 81 6.18 -17.22 -14.25
N GLY A 82 5.06 -17.59 -14.83
CA GLY A 82 4.30 -18.78 -14.45
C GLY A 82 3.36 -18.52 -13.26
N GLY A 83 3.21 -17.26 -12.83
CA GLY A 83 2.25 -16.87 -11.82
C GLY A 83 0.85 -16.59 -12.41
N SER A 84 -0.07 -16.24 -11.54
CA SER A 84 -1.47 -15.96 -11.86
C SER A 84 -1.89 -14.56 -11.42
N MET A 85 -3.02 -14.10 -11.94
CA MET A 85 -3.66 -12.86 -11.51
C MET A 85 -5.15 -13.11 -11.28
N VAL A 86 -5.71 -12.48 -10.25
CA VAL A 86 -7.14 -12.48 -9.96
C VAL A 86 -7.60 -11.06 -9.63
N ALA A 87 -8.87 -10.75 -9.82
CA ALA A 87 -9.47 -9.50 -9.39
C ALA A 87 -10.58 -9.72 -8.36
N LEU A 88 -10.50 -9.02 -7.24
CA LEU A 88 -11.54 -8.94 -6.21
C LEU A 88 -12.27 -7.60 -6.38
N ILE A 89 -13.56 -7.65 -6.67
CA ILE A 89 -14.34 -6.49 -7.13
C ILE A 89 -15.57 -6.31 -6.23
N ALA A 90 -15.71 -5.13 -5.64
CA ALA A 90 -16.96 -4.73 -5.00
C ALA A 90 -17.96 -4.32 -6.07
N ALA A 91 -18.72 -5.28 -6.55
CA ALA A 91 -19.75 -5.08 -7.57
C ALA A 91 -20.84 -6.15 -7.46
N ASN A 92 -21.99 -5.88 -8.06
CA ASN A 92 -22.98 -6.90 -8.35
C ASN A 92 -22.64 -7.62 -9.69
N ARG A 93 -23.39 -8.65 -10.03
CA ARG A 93 -23.21 -9.43 -11.28
C ARG A 93 -23.12 -8.55 -12.54
N GLU A 94 -23.94 -7.53 -12.65
CA GLU A 94 -23.92 -6.61 -13.80
C GLU A 94 -22.65 -5.74 -13.81
N GLY A 95 -22.17 -5.33 -12.63
CA GLY A 95 -20.95 -4.54 -12.47
C GLY A 95 -19.71 -5.34 -12.87
N ILE A 96 -19.62 -6.60 -12.47
CA ILE A 96 -18.48 -7.46 -12.82
C ILE A 96 -18.50 -7.79 -14.32
N SER A 97 -19.67 -8.05 -14.94
CA SER A 97 -19.77 -8.27 -16.40
C SER A 97 -19.30 -7.03 -17.16
N ARG A 98 -19.75 -5.84 -16.76
CA ARG A 98 -19.26 -4.58 -17.36
C ARG A 98 -17.76 -4.37 -17.18
N TRP A 99 -17.20 -4.75 -16.03
CA TRP A 99 -15.76 -4.71 -15.82
C TRP A 99 -15.03 -5.61 -16.80
N ILE A 100 -15.41 -6.88 -16.90
CA ILE A 100 -14.79 -7.85 -17.79
C ILE A 100 -14.83 -7.34 -19.25
N ASP A 101 -15.99 -6.86 -19.70
CA ASP A 101 -16.16 -6.36 -21.07
C ASP A 101 -15.32 -5.11 -21.35
N SER A 102 -15.23 -4.18 -20.38
CA SER A 102 -14.51 -2.90 -20.57
C SER A 102 -13.01 -3.01 -20.39
N SER A 103 -12.55 -3.89 -19.49
CA SER A 103 -11.13 -4.07 -19.19
C SER A 103 -10.44 -5.10 -20.08
N MET A 104 -11.22 -5.90 -20.83
CA MET A 104 -10.71 -7.08 -21.57
C MET A 104 -9.93 -8.03 -20.63
N ALA A 105 -10.44 -8.24 -19.41
CA ALA A 105 -9.78 -9.05 -18.40
C ALA A 105 -9.58 -10.50 -18.89
N GLY A 106 -8.33 -10.95 -18.95
CA GLY A 106 -7.95 -12.32 -19.22
C GLY A 106 -7.82 -13.19 -17.97
N TYR A 107 -8.06 -12.60 -16.79
CA TYR A 107 -7.91 -13.20 -15.47
C TYR A 107 -9.28 -13.39 -14.79
N PRO A 108 -9.39 -14.32 -13.83
CA PRO A 108 -10.60 -14.52 -13.02
C PRO A 108 -10.99 -13.26 -12.26
N CYS A 109 -12.28 -12.95 -12.28
CA CYS A 109 -12.87 -11.82 -11.56
C CYS A 109 -13.91 -12.33 -10.58
N TYR A 110 -13.78 -11.95 -9.31
CA TYR A 110 -14.61 -12.39 -8.21
C TYR A 110 -15.35 -11.24 -7.55
N ILE A 111 -16.52 -11.52 -7.00
CA ILE A 111 -17.34 -10.58 -6.24
C ILE A 111 -16.95 -10.67 -4.78
N VAL A 112 -16.69 -9.54 -4.15
CA VAL A 112 -16.43 -9.44 -2.71
C VAL A 112 -17.22 -8.28 -2.13
N GLU A 113 -17.58 -8.38 -0.86
CA GLU A 113 -18.31 -7.32 -0.18
C GLU A 113 -17.46 -6.03 -0.06
N ASP A 114 -18.09 -4.89 -0.29
CA ASP A 114 -17.46 -3.56 -0.30
C ASP A 114 -16.72 -3.23 1.00
N THR A 115 -17.31 -3.56 2.15
CA THR A 115 -16.70 -3.31 3.47
C THR A 115 -15.39 -4.04 3.65
N SER A 116 -15.31 -5.29 3.23
CA SER A 116 -14.12 -6.12 3.30
C SER A 116 -13.02 -5.62 2.36
N LEU A 117 -13.37 -5.23 1.13
CA LEU A 117 -12.39 -4.66 0.18
C LEU A 117 -11.85 -3.30 0.62
N LYS A 118 -12.65 -2.46 1.27
CA LYS A 118 -12.20 -1.17 1.80
C LYS A 118 -11.17 -1.34 2.94
N GLN A 119 -11.21 -2.43 3.68
CA GLN A 119 -10.17 -2.75 4.65
C GLN A 119 -8.85 -3.14 3.96
N LEU A 120 -8.94 -3.88 2.85
CA LEU A 120 -7.78 -4.25 2.05
C LEU A 120 -7.20 -3.08 1.25
N ALA A 121 -8.05 -2.22 0.68
CA ALA A 121 -7.67 -1.13 -0.23
C ALA A 121 -8.18 0.23 0.28
N ARG A 122 -7.48 0.81 1.26
CA ARG A 122 -7.80 2.14 1.81
C ARG A 122 -7.51 3.24 0.79
N GLY A 123 -8.39 3.55 -0.09
CA GLY A 123 -8.24 4.73 -0.95
C GLY A 123 -8.27 4.47 -2.44
N GLY A 124 -8.75 3.34 -2.89
CA GLY A 124 -8.97 3.07 -4.30
C GLY A 124 -8.39 1.74 -4.77
N MET A 125 -8.28 1.56 -6.08
CA MET A 125 -7.74 0.33 -6.65
C MET A 125 -6.31 0.09 -6.18
N SER A 126 -6.03 -1.15 -5.78
CA SER A 126 -4.74 -1.58 -5.28
C SER A 126 -4.34 -2.92 -5.89
N VAL A 127 -3.05 -3.14 -5.98
CA VAL A 127 -2.47 -4.42 -6.38
C VAL A 127 -1.72 -4.98 -5.18
N VAL A 128 -1.97 -6.25 -4.88
CA VAL A 128 -1.30 -7.02 -3.84
C VAL A 128 -0.53 -8.14 -4.53
N TYR A 129 0.75 -8.25 -4.25
CA TYR A 129 1.57 -9.36 -4.72
C TYR A 129 1.76 -10.36 -3.61
N LEU A 130 1.40 -11.60 -3.90
CA LEU A 130 1.59 -12.74 -3.02
C LEU A 130 2.63 -13.69 -3.61
N LYS A 131 3.42 -14.26 -2.71
CA LYS A 131 4.35 -15.34 -3.03
C LYS A 131 4.22 -16.42 -1.97
N ASP A 132 3.89 -17.62 -2.41
CA ASP A 132 3.62 -18.75 -1.53
C ASP A 132 2.65 -18.40 -0.37
N GLY A 133 1.54 -17.72 -0.71
CA GLY A 133 0.51 -17.30 0.24
C GLY A 133 0.89 -16.11 1.15
N VAL A 134 2.10 -15.56 1.02
CA VAL A 134 2.58 -14.43 1.82
C VAL A 134 2.50 -13.14 1.00
N ILE A 135 1.98 -12.07 1.62
CA ILE A 135 1.97 -10.74 0.99
C ILE A 135 3.38 -10.18 1.02
N GLU A 136 4.01 -10.06 -0.13
CA GLU A 136 5.33 -9.44 -0.30
C GLU A 136 5.21 -7.92 -0.36
N TRP A 137 4.29 -7.41 -1.18
CA TRP A 137 4.00 -5.99 -1.22
C TRP A 137 2.54 -5.69 -1.62
N LYS A 138 2.11 -4.48 -1.29
CA LYS A 138 0.81 -3.92 -1.65
C LYS A 138 0.97 -2.46 -2.05
N ARG A 139 0.41 -2.07 -3.19
CA ARG A 139 0.49 -0.70 -3.71
C ARG A 139 -0.83 -0.25 -4.32
N ALA A 140 -1.11 1.05 -4.20
CA ALA A 140 -2.18 1.66 -4.96
C ALA A 140 -1.85 1.61 -6.46
N LEU A 141 -2.83 1.30 -7.30
CA LEU A 141 -2.62 1.23 -8.76
C LEU A 141 -2.13 2.56 -9.34
N LEU A 142 -2.59 3.67 -8.79
CA LEU A 142 -2.15 5.03 -9.16
C LEU A 142 -0.68 5.34 -8.81
N ALA A 143 -0.04 4.52 -7.98
CA ALA A 143 1.37 4.71 -7.64
C ALA A 143 2.34 4.17 -8.70
N PHE A 144 1.82 3.50 -9.73
CA PHE A 144 2.61 3.01 -10.85
C PHE A 144 2.61 4.04 -11.96
N ASP A 145 3.78 4.58 -12.28
CA ASP A 145 3.94 5.44 -13.44
C ASP A 145 3.98 4.63 -14.75
N PHE A 146 3.77 5.30 -15.86
CA PHE A 146 3.74 4.67 -17.17
C PHE A 146 5.05 3.93 -17.52
N ALA A 147 6.19 4.49 -17.12
CA ALA A 147 7.50 3.90 -17.41
C ALA A 147 7.70 2.57 -16.65
N THR A 148 7.27 2.52 -15.40
CA THR A 148 7.26 1.29 -14.58
C THR A 148 6.35 0.23 -15.19
N VAL A 149 5.13 0.60 -15.60
CA VAL A 149 4.18 -0.30 -16.23
C VAL A 149 4.71 -0.85 -17.56
N ASP A 150 5.28 0.01 -18.41
CA ASP A 150 5.88 -0.40 -19.67
C ASP A 150 7.08 -1.34 -19.46
N ALA A 151 7.93 -1.04 -18.47
CA ALA A 151 9.07 -1.87 -18.10
C ALA A 151 8.64 -3.27 -17.59
N LEU A 152 7.54 -3.36 -16.85
CA LEU A 152 6.92 -4.62 -16.47
C LEU A 152 6.38 -5.36 -17.70
N GLY A 153 5.64 -4.66 -18.54
CA GLY A 153 5.02 -5.21 -19.75
C GLY A 153 6.03 -5.75 -20.75
N ASN A 154 7.17 -5.11 -20.93
CA ASN A 154 8.23 -5.56 -21.83
C ASN A 154 9.23 -6.54 -21.18
N GLY A 155 9.14 -6.78 -19.87
CA GLY A 155 9.98 -7.72 -19.12
C GLY A 155 11.34 -7.17 -18.69
N SER A 156 11.58 -5.87 -18.80
CA SER A 156 12.82 -5.24 -18.31
C SER A 156 12.79 -5.00 -16.79
N LEU A 157 11.60 -5.02 -16.17
CA LEU A 157 11.39 -4.93 -14.73
C LEU A 157 10.67 -6.19 -14.22
N SER A 158 11.04 -6.66 -13.05
CA SER A 158 10.40 -7.80 -12.39
C SER A 158 9.35 -7.35 -11.39
N VAL A 159 8.31 -8.16 -11.19
CA VAL A 159 7.27 -7.91 -10.19
C VAL A 159 7.83 -7.82 -8.77
N ASP A 160 8.84 -8.65 -8.43
CA ASP A 160 9.50 -8.62 -7.12
C ASP A 160 10.19 -7.28 -6.84
N SER A 161 10.71 -6.62 -7.88
CA SER A 161 11.43 -5.34 -7.73
C SER A 161 10.52 -4.14 -7.53
N LEU A 162 9.21 -4.35 -7.49
CA LEU A 162 8.22 -3.31 -7.17
C LEU A 162 8.05 -3.10 -5.67
N ASP A 163 8.66 -3.92 -4.85
CA ASP A 163 8.80 -3.63 -3.43
C ASP A 163 9.60 -2.34 -3.28
N ILE A 164 8.92 -1.27 -2.90
CA ILE A 164 9.62 -0.04 -2.54
C ILE A 164 10.05 -0.21 -1.10
N ASP A 165 11.35 -0.19 -0.90
CA ASP A 165 11.93 0.06 0.40
C ASP A 165 11.49 1.47 0.87
N ASP A 166 10.31 1.54 1.51
CA ASP A 166 9.74 2.77 2.07
C ASP A 166 10.75 3.46 3.01
N LEU A 167 11.62 2.66 3.62
CA LEU A 167 12.66 3.14 4.50
C LEU A 167 13.70 3.98 3.74
N HIS A 168 14.10 3.56 2.54
CA HIS A 168 15.03 4.32 1.69
C HIS A 168 14.42 5.65 1.25
N SER A 169 13.19 5.64 0.77
CA SER A 169 12.44 6.85 0.41
C SER A 169 12.29 7.81 1.60
N PHE A 170 11.99 7.29 2.79
CA PHE A 170 11.90 8.08 4.01
C PHE A 170 13.23 8.75 4.36
N TYR A 171 14.35 8.03 4.30
CA TYR A 171 15.67 8.59 4.58
C TYR A 171 16.05 9.67 3.56
N VAL A 172 15.78 9.48 2.27
CA VAL A 172 16.07 10.48 1.23
C VAL A 172 15.26 11.76 1.46
N VAL A 173 13.96 11.65 1.69
CA VAL A 173 13.08 12.81 1.95
C VAL A 173 13.52 13.54 3.23
N THR A 174 13.84 12.80 4.28
CA THR A 174 14.30 13.36 5.56
C THR A 174 15.64 14.06 5.38
N ALA A 175 16.59 13.48 4.66
CA ALA A 175 17.89 14.08 4.39
C ALA A 175 17.77 15.38 3.58
N VAL A 176 16.90 15.42 2.57
CA VAL A 176 16.62 16.63 1.78
C VAL A 176 15.99 17.72 2.65
N ALA A 177 15.00 17.36 3.48
CA ALA A 177 14.35 18.31 4.39
C ALA A 177 15.34 18.92 5.40
N LEU A 178 16.19 18.09 6.02
CA LEU A 178 17.24 18.54 6.93
C LEU A 178 18.27 19.42 6.22
N GLY A 179 18.66 19.07 5.00
CA GLY A 179 19.56 19.88 4.17
C GLY A 179 18.99 21.28 3.87
N LEU A 180 17.71 21.36 3.53
CA LEU A 180 17.03 22.66 3.32
C LEU A 180 16.97 23.49 4.59
N LEU A 181 16.65 22.90 5.73
CA LEU A 181 16.64 23.59 7.04
C LEU A 181 18.03 24.14 7.38
N LEU A 182 19.08 23.37 7.15
CA LEU A 182 20.45 23.80 7.38
C LEU A 182 20.83 24.97 6.48
N VAL A 183 20.47 24.95 5.19
CA VAL A 183 20.69 26.07 4.25
C VAL A 183 19.96 27.33 4.74
N ILE A 184 18.71 27.22 5.18
CA ILE A 184 17.93 28.34 5.74
C ILE A 184 18.63 28.91 6.98
N ALA A 185 19.06 28.06 7.93
CA ALA A 185 19.75 28.50 9.12
C ALA A 185 21.07 29.24 8.80
N LEU A 186 21.87 28.70 7.89
CA LEU A 186 23.12 29.33 7.47
C LEU A 186 22.89 30.67 6.75
N THR A 187 21.86 30.77 5.93
CA THR A 187 21.52 32.03 5.25
C THR A 187 21.03 33.08 6.25
N GLN A 188 20.25 32.70 7.26
CA GLN A 188 19.84 33.60 8.33
C GLN A 188 21.05 34.13 9.13
N GLU A 189 21.96 33.24 9.53
CA GLU A 189 23.17 33.65 10.21
C GLU A 189 24.05 34.58 9.38
N PHE A 190 24.18 34.29 8.08
CA PHE A 190 24.94 35.09 7.14
C PHE A 190 24.34 36.50 6.97
N ILE A 191 23.03 36.60 6.81
CA ILE A 191 22.30 37.87 6.71
C ILE A 191 22.46 38.66 8.02
N LEU A 192 22.32 38.01 9.18
CA LEU A 192 22.50 38.67 10.49
C LEU A 192 23.93 39.21 10.71
N ARG A 193 24.94 38.55 10.15
CA ARG A 193 26.34 39.04 10.20
C ARG A 193 26.56 40.25 9.29
N LEU A 194 25.84 40.38 8.19
CA LEU A 194 25.96 41.49 7.24
C LEU A 194 25.18 42.75 7.67
N LEU A 195 24.22 42.62 8.58
CA LEU A 195 23.42 43.75 9.07
C LEU A 195 24.21 44.64 10.02
N PRO A 196 24.17 45.98 9.85
CA PRO A 196 24.79 46.92 10.74
C PRO A 196 24.16 46.84 12.13
N GLU A 197 24.97 47.07 13.20
CA GLU A 197 24.58 46.86 14.60
C GLU A 197 23.27 47.54 15.03
N LYS A 198 22.96 48.70 14.42
CA LYS A 198 21.69 49.41 14.67
C LYS A 198 20.44 48.66 14.20
N GLN A 199 20.53 47.84 13.17
CA GLN A 199 19.44 47.01 12.70
C GLN A 199 19.30 45.71 13.46
N LYS A 200 20.42 45.11 13.93
CA LYS A 200 20.39 43.93 14.78
C LYS A 200 19.60 44.19 16.09
N LYS A 201 19.83 45.33 16.75
CA LYS A 201 19.09 45.71 17.95
C LYS A 201 17.60 45.93 17.73
N ARG A 202 17.16 46.34 16.52
CA ARG A 202 15.73 46.51 16.22
C ARG A 202 15.03 45.17 16.01
N LEU A 203 15.69 44.22 15.35
CA LEU A 203 15.15 42.87 15.13
C LEU A 203 15.02 42.05 16.41
N THR A 204 15.99 42.12 17.32
CA THR A 204 15.90 41.48 18.62
C THR A 204 14.78 42.05 19.50
N LEU A 205 14.58 43.35 19.49
CA LEU A 205 13.48 43.98 20.23
C LEU A 205 12.07 43.69 19.63
N GLN A 206 11.99 43.41 18.33
CA GLN A 206 10.75 42.98 17.73
C GLN A 206 10.41 41.51 18.03
N SER A 207 11.42 40.62 17.97
CA SER A 207 11.22 39.20 18.31
C SER A 207 10.89 38.99 19.80
N GLU A 208 11.41 39.80 20.71
CA GLU A 208 11.03 39.76 22.12
C GLU A 208 9.58 40.23 22.35
N LYS A 209 9.11 41.22 21.61
CA LYS A 209 7.72 41.68 21.70
C LYS A 209 6.69 40.69 21.11
N GLU A 210 7.05 39.95 20.09
CA GLU A 210 6.21 38.91 19.51
C GLU A 210 6.16 37.63 20.36
N ALA A 211 7.16 37.37 21.19
CA ALA A 211 7.17 36.25 22.12
C ALA A 211 6.42 36.50 23.44
N GLU A 212 6.04 37.77 23.75
CA GLU A 212 5.25 38.16 24.93
C GLU A 212 3.74 38.29 24.63
N THR A 213 3.31 38.07 23.40
CA THR A 213 1.87 38.17 22.99
C THR A 213 1.29 36.80 22.68
#